data_41c4ce5fa62f132cfbb507183812fa70
#
_entry.id   41c4ce5fa62f132cfbb507183812fa70
#
_cell.length_a   1.000
_cell.length_b   1.000
_cell.length_c   1.000
_cell.angle_alpha   90.00
_cell.angle_beta   90.00
_cell.angle_gamma   90.00
#
_symmetry.space_group_name_H-M   'P 1'
#
loop_
_entity.id
_entity.type
_entity.pdbx_description
1 polymer ?
#
loop_
_entity_poly.entity_id
_entity_poly.type
_entity_poly.pdbx_seq_one_letter_code
_entity_poly.pdbx_strand_id
1 'polypeptide(L)'
;RGANGVIIITTKQGQQDSKATVKVKASLGGSNRAVRDYDRVSTNQYFELYWEALRNQYAKSSDYTSATAAAQASKDLVTKLMGGGPNPYGPQYAQPVGTDGKLVAGARPLWDSDWSDAMEQQALRTELNLSVSGGGKANQYFFSAGYLNDKGIALESGYQRFNLRSNITSEITSWLKGGVNLSFAHSMQNYPVSSDSKTSNVITAGRTMPGFYPIYEMNADGSYKLDDSGNWIYDFGSYRPSGSMANWNLPATLPLDKSERMKDEVSGRTFLEATIIEGLKFKTSFNFDLINYNTLDYTNPKLGPAKENGGGVSRLNTRTFSWTWNNIVTYDKTIGEHHFNVLAGMESY
;
A
#
# COMPACT_ATOMS: atom_id res chain seq x y z
N ARG A 1 26.25 -1.68 -25.17
CA ARG A 1 25.37 -0.56 -24.72
C ARG A 1 25.30 -0.53 -23.20
N GLY A 2 26.43 -0.23 -22.53
CA GLY A 2 26.52 -0.13 -21.07
C GLY A 2 27.09 1.23 -20.61
N ALA A 3 26.76 2.31 -21.31
CA ALA A 3 27.30 3.64 -21.02
C ALA A 3 27.03 4.12 -19.59
N ASN A 4 25.95 3.61 -18.95
CA ASN A 4 25.52 3.98 -17.60
C ASN A 4 25.85 2.92 -16.54
N GLY A 5 26.71 1.95 -16.86
CA GLY A 5 27.06 0.83 -15.98
C GLY A 5 26.16 -0.40 -16.16
N VAL A 6 26.60 -1.54 -15.61
CA VAL A 6 25.90 -2.82 -15.68
C VAL A 6 25.77 -3.40 -14.27
N ILE A 7 24.58 -3.84 -13.90
CA ILE A 7 24.32 -4.60 -12.69
C ILE A 7 24.15 -6.06 -13.06
N ILE A 8 25.06 -6.92 -12.59
CA ILE A 8 24.98 -8.38 -12.80
C ILE A 8 24.42 -9.03 -11.54
N ILE A 9 23.28 -9.72 -11.68
CA ILE A 9 22.65 -10.46 -10.58
C ILE A 9 22.88 -11.94 -10.80
N THR A 10 23.63 -12.57 -9.87
CA THR A 10 23.83 -14.01 -9.85
C THR A 10 22.91 -14.64 -8.81
N THR A 11 22.05 -15.57 -9.24
CA THR A 11 21.15 -16.27 -8.32
C THR A 11 21.88 -17.34 -7.52
N LYS A 12 21.37 -17.66 -6.33
CA LYS A 12 21.94 -18.73 -5.50
C LYS A 12 21.86 -20.07 -6.22
N GLN A 13 22.93 -20.81 -6.16
CA GLN A 13 23.07 -22.17 -6.70
C GLN A 13 23.51 -23.13 -5.60
N GLY A 14 23.38 -24.43 -5.82
CA GLY A 14 24.02 -25.45 -5.01
C GLY A 14 25.55 -25.39 -5.21
N GLN A 15 26.26 -25.99 -4.30
CA GLN A 15 27.71 -26.20 -4.42
C GLN A 15 27.95 -27.64 -4.82
N GLN A 16 28.81 -27.85 -5.83
CA GLN A 16 29.17 -29.18 -6.28
C GLN A 16 29.96 -29.92 -5.17
N ASP A 17 29.78 -31.22 -5.07
CA ASP A 17 30.41 -32.09 -4.07
C ASP A 17 30.21 -31.64 -2.62
N SER A 18 29.00 -31.16 -2.30
CA SER A 18 28.62 -30.68 -0.98
C SER A 18 27.41 -31.42 -0.40
N LYS A 19 27.46 -31.63 0.92
CA LYS A 19 26.30 -32.18 1.64
C LYS A 19 25.07 -31.22 1.55
N ALA A 20 23.88 -31.77 1.60
CA ALA A 20 22.67 -31.01 1.66
C ALA A 20 22.66 -30.08 2.89
N THR A 21 22.44 -28.82 2.65
CA THR A 21 22.31 -27.78 3.69
C THR A 21 20.89 -27.24 3.68
N VAL A 22 20.20 -27.32 4.81
CA VAL A 22 18.88 -26.72 5.04
C VAL A 22 19.04 -25.42 5.80
N LYS A 23 18.44 -24.34 5.33
CA LYS A 23 18.42 -23.04 6.02
C LYS A 23 16.97 -22.60 6.20
N VAL A 24 16.65 -22.25 7.44
CA VAL A 24 15.36 -21.64 7.81
C VAL A 24 15.64 -20.25 8.34
N LYS A 25 14.91 -19.25 7.82
CA LYS A 25 14.95 -17.89 8.33
C LYS A 25 13.53 -17.46 8.62
N ALA A 26 13.24 -17.09 9.86
CA ALA A 26 12.00 -16.47 10.28
C ALA A 26 12.29 -15.04 10.78
N SER A 27 11.42 -14.09 10.43
CA SER A 27 11.55 -12.71 10.87
C SER A 27 10.16 -12.18 11.21
N LEU A 28 10.06 -11.53 12.36
CA LEU A 28 8.89 -10.81 12.82
C LEU A 28 9.28 -9.36 13.05
N GLY A 29 8.43 -8.45 12.66
CA GLY A 29 8.66 -7.02 12.82
C GLY A 29 7.34 -6.26 12.95
N GLY A 30 7.44 -5.03 13.46
CA GLY A 30 6.36 -4.06 13.46
C GLY A 30 6.84 -2.75 12.86
N SER A 31 5.95 -2.05 12.19
CA SER A 31 6.24 -0.72 11.64
C SER A 31 5.27 0.29 12.23
N ASN A 32 5.75 1.50 12.44
CA ASN A 32 4.97 2.65 12.83
C ASN A 32 5.46 3.89 12.06
N ARG A 33 4.84 5.02 12.25
CA ARG A 33 5.31 6.26 11.63
C ARG A 33 6.71 6.60 12.13
N ALA A 34 7.64 6.78 11.21
CA ALA A 34 8.99 7.25 11.51
C ALA A 34 9.04 8.76 11.79
N VAL A 35 8.16 9.52 11.15
CA VAL A 35 8.04 10.97 11.31
C VAL A 35 6.66 11.26 11.89
N ARG A 36 6.61 11.98 13.00
CA ARG A 36 5.36 12.45 13.63
C ARG A 36 4.63 13.40 12.67
N ASP A 37 3.31 13.37 12.72
CA ASP A 37 2.52 14.43 12.11
C ASP A 37 2.72 15.75 12.85
N TYR A 38 2.41 16.85 12.18
CA TYR A 38 2.37 18.17 12.82
C TYR A 38 1.29 18.21 13.89
N ASP A 39 1.53 19.02 14.93
CA ASP A 39 0.53 19.28 15.94
C ASP A 39 -0.70 19.93 15.28
N ARG A 40 -1.86 19.43 15.65
CA ARG A 40 -3.12 19.92 15.10
C ARG A 40 -3.69 21.02 15.97
N VAL A 41 -4.41 21.91 15.33
CA VAL A 41 -5.26 22.86 16.00
C VAL A 41 -6.36 22.09 16.75
N SER A 42 -6.47 22.28 18.06
CA SER A 42 -7.53 21.67 18.87
C SER A 42 -8.90 22.18 18.46
N THR A 43 -9.95 21.44 18.79
CA THR A 43 -11.35 21.87 18.59
C THR A 43 -11.58 23.29 19.12
N ASN A 44 -11.06 23.60 20.32
CA ASN A 44 -11.19 24.92 20.92
C ASN A 44 -10.54 26.02 20.09
N GLN A 45 -9.29 25.83 19.71
CA GLN A 45 -8.55 26.79 18.87
C GLN A 45 -9.21 26.95 17.50
N TYR A 46 -9.71 25.85 16.92
CA TYR A 46 -10.39 25.92 15.62
C TYR A 46 -11.66 26.77 15.68
N PHE A 47 -12.45 26.63 16.73
CA PHE A 47 -13.67 27.42 16.92
C PHE A 47 -13.36 28.92 17.13
N GLU A 48 -12.34 29.24 17.92
CA GLU A 48 -11.89 30.65 18.08
C GLU A 48 -11.39 31.25 16.77
N LEU A 49 -10.54 30.52 16.03
CA LEU A 49 -10.01 30.97 14.73
C LEU A 49 -11.12 31.13 13.67
N TYR A 50 -12.07 30.18 13.64
CA TYR A 50 -13.18 30.28 12.67
C TYR A 50 -14.13 31.41 13.02
N TRP A 51 -14.34 31.64 14.32
CA TRP A 51 -15.09 32.83 14.79
C TRP A 51 -14.42 34.12 14.30
N GLU A 52 -13.11 34.22 14.42
CA GLU A 52 -12.34 35.39 13.94
C GLU A 52 -12.51 35.57 12.42
N ALA A 53 -12.46 34.49 11.66
CA ALA A 53 -12.71 34.51 10.21
C ALA A 53 -14.11 35.01 9.88
N LEU A 54 -15.14 34.52 10.58
CA LEU A 54 -16.53 34.97 10.41
C LEU A 54 -16.70 36.43 10.78
N ARG A 55 -16.16 36.86 11.94
CA ARG A 55 -16.19 38.26 12.38
C ARG A 55 -15.58 39.17 11.32
N ASN A 56 -14.40 38.78 10.78
CA ASN A 56 -13.69 39.56 9.75
C ASN A 56 -14.48 39.57 8.43
N GLN A 57 -15.16 38.47 8.08
CA GLN A 57 -16.04 38.42 6.91
C GLN A 57 -17.22 39.37 7.06
N TYR A 58 -17.91 39.35 8.21
CA TYR A 58 -19.05 40.22 8.46
C TYR A 58 -18.65 41.69 8.56
N ALA A 59 -17.52 42.01 9.20
CA ALA A 59 -17.02 43.38 9.31
C ALA A 59 -16.65 44.06 7.95
N LYS A 60 -16.51 43.26 6.89
CA LYS A 60 -16.33 43.80 5.50
C LYS A 60 -17.63 44.17 4.84
N SER A 61 -18.79 43.74 5.33
CA SER A 61 -20.09 44.13 4.82
C SER A 61 -20.53 45.41 5.47
N SER A 62 -21.17 46.31 4.68
CA SER A 62 -21.78 47.53 5.17
C SER A 62 -22.95 47.30 6.16
N ASP A 63 -23.46 46.04 6.22
CA ASP A 63 -24.59 45.68 7.06
C ASP A 63 -24.24 45.54 8.53
N TYR A 64 -22.98 45.52 8.88
CA TYR A 64 -22.49 45.26 10.23
C TYR A 64 -21.53 46.35 10.71
N THR A 65 -21.70 46.77 11.95
CA THR A 65 -20.65 47.43 12.75
C THR A 65 -19.69 46.38 13.31
N SER A 66 -18.53 46.79 13.87
CA SER A 66 -17.61 45.85 14.52
C SER A 66 -18.25 45.06 15.64
N ALA A 67 -19.11 45.68 16.43
CA ALA A 67 -19.80 45.02 17.54
C ALA A 67 -20.89 44.05 17.03
N THR A 68 -21.65 44.42 16.04
CA THR A 68 -22.69 43.56 15.45
C THR A 68 -22.10 42.43 14.65
N ALA A 69 -20.94 42.63 13.98
CA ALA A 69 -20.19 41.58 13.32
C ALA A 69 -19.70 40.49 14.31
N ALA A 70 -19.21 40.89 15.47
CA ALA A 70 -18.78 39.98 16.53
C ALA A 70 -19.95 39.15 17.09
N ALA A 71 -21.09 39.81 17.37
CA ALA A 71 -22.30 39.13 17.85
C ALA A 71 -22.86 38.14 16.80
N GLN A 72 -22.86 38.54 15.52
CA GLN A 72 -23.30 37.64 14.44
C GLN A 72 -22.36 36.46 14.25
N ALA A 73 -21.03 36.66 14.38
CA ALA A 73 -20.05 35.57 14.31
C ALA A 73 -20.30 34.54 15.43
N SER A 74 -20.51 34.97 16.67
CA SER A 74 -20.84 34.06 17.79
C SER A 74 -22.14 33.29 17.56
N LYS A 75 -23.17 33.95 17.01
CA LYS A 75 -24.47 33.35 16.72
C LYS A 75 -24.39 32.29 15.62
N ASP A 76 -23.63 32.54 14.57
CA ASP A 76 -23.61 31.69 13.38
C ASP A 76 -22.52 30.60 13.44
N LEU A 77 -21.57 30.69 14.37
CA LEU A 77 -20.38 29.83 14.44
C LEU A 77 -20.70 28.36 14.34
N VAL A 78 -21.55 27.85 15.23
CA VAL A 78 -21.90 26.42 15.27
C VAL A 78 -22.60 26.00 14.00
N THR A 79 -23.58 26.77 13.53
CA THR A 79 -24.32 26.44 12.30
C THR A 79 -23.42 26.44 11.07
N LYS A 80 -22.51 27.41 10.97
CA LYS A 80 -21.56 27.49 9.84
C LYS A 80 -20.55 26.37 9.83
N LEU A 81 -20.03 25.94 11.00
CA LEU A 81 -19.11 24.83 11.13
C LEU A 81 -19.81 23.48 11.01
N MET A 82 -20.93 23.32 11.70
CA MET A 82 -21.57 22.01 11.84
C MET A 82 -22.67 21.78 10.81
N GLY A 83 -23.08 22.79 10.02
CA GLY A 83 -24.08 22.63 8.96
C GLY A 83 -25.45 22.13 9.45
N GLY A 84 -25.77 22.28 10.75
CA GLY A 84 -26.98 21.73 11.38
C GLY A 84 -26.77 20.40 12.11
N GLY A 85 -25.55 19.86 12.11
CA GLY A 85 -25.18 18.69 12.90
C GLY A 85 -25.04 18.98 14.40
N PRO A 86 -24.66 17.97 15.19
CA PRO A 86 -24.57 18.10 16.64
C PRO A 86 -23.49 19.10 17.05
N ASN A 87 -23.81 19.94 18.03
CA ASN A 87 -22.86 20.89 18.59
C ASN A 87 -21.86 20.15 19.52
N PRO A 88 -20.54 20.20 19.23
CA PRO A 88 -19.56 19.49 20.04
C PRO A 88 -19.46 19.99 21.48
N TYR A 89 -19.98 21.17 21.81
CA TYR A 89 -20.03 21.70 23.17
C TYR A 89 -21.35 21.39 23.91
N GLY A 90 -22.27 20.69 23.25
CA GLY A 90 -23.59 20.37 23.77
C GLY A 90 -24.58 21.54 23.67
N PRO A 91 -25.86 21.27 23.96
CA PRO A 91 -26.95 22.24 23.77
C PRO A 91 -26.86 23.43 24.74
N GLN A 92 -26.21 23.27 25.90
CA GLN A 92 -26.02 24.32 26.89
C GLN A 92 -25.08 25.43 26.42
N TYR A 93 -24.24 25.18 25.44
CA TYR A 93 -23.35 26.15 24.82
C TYR A 93 -23.71 26.40 23.36
N ALA A 94 -24.92 26.95 23.14
CA ALA A 94 -25.37 27.29 21.79
C ALA A 94 -24.41 28.27 21.07
N GLN A 95 -23.73 29.12 21.83
CA GLN A 95 -22.68 30.03 21.38
C GLN A 95 -21.41 29.77 22.22
N PRO A 96 -20.57 28.78 21.84
CA PRO A 96 -19.43 28.39 22.66
C PRO A 96 -18.28 29.42 22.65
N VAL A 97 -18.25 30.35 21.69
CA VAL A 97 -17.32 31.46 21.60
C VAL A 97 -18.09 32.78 21.79
N GLY A 98 -17.65 33.57 22.76
CA GLY A 98 -18.22 34.86 23.05
C GLY A 98 -17.91 35.95 22.02
N THR A 99 -18.49 37.15 22.22
CA THR A 99 -18.26 38.28 21.31
C THR A 99 -16.84 38.86 21.41
N ASP A 100 -16.08 38.43 22.41
CA ASP A 100 -14.63 38.70 22.55
C ASP A 100 -13.75 37.75 21.77
N GLY A 101 -14.34 36.74 21.12
CA GLY A 101 -13.62 35.73 20.33
C GLY A 101 -12.98 34.64 21.18
N LYS A 102 -13.34 34.52 22.44
CA LYS A 102 -12.85 33.51 23.35
C LYS A 102 -13.94 32.53 23.76
N LEU A 103 -13.54 31.27 24.01
CA LEU A 103 -14.43 30.30 24.57
C LEU A 103 -15.08 30.82 25.84
N VAL A 104 -16.40 30.64 25.96
CA VAL A 104 -17.11 30.95 27.18
C VAL A 104 -16.68 30.06 28.35
N ALA A 105 -16.70 30.59 29.55
CA ALA A 105 -16.23 29.85 30.73
C ALA A 105 -16.96 28.49 30.87
N GLY A 106 -16.22 27.44 31.06
CA GLY A 106 -16.72 26.07 31.19
C GLY A 106 -17.03 25.34 29.94
N ALA A 107 -17.00 25.97 28.74
CA ALA A 107 -17.20 25.30 27.49
C ALA A 107 -16.04 24.31 27.23
N ARG A 108 -16.38 23.05 27.07
CA ARG A 108 -15.47 21.96 26.69
C ARG A 108 -16.12 21.08 25.65
N PRO A 109 -15.37 20.65 24.62
CA PRO A 109 -15.91 19.74 23.65
C PRO A 109 -16.24 18.38 24.30
N LEU A 110 -17.38 17.82 23.99
CA LEU A 110 -17.84 16.52 24.47
C LEU A 110 -17.13 15.38 23.74
N TRP A 111 -16.57 15.65 22.56
CA TRP A 111 -15.75 14.74 21.77
C TRP A 111 -14.68 15.51 20.99
N ASP A 112 -13.61 14.80 20.66
CA ASP A 112 -12.54 15.26 19.79
C ASP A 112 -11.96 14.01 19.10
N SER A 113 -12.44 13.70 17.89
CA SER A 113 -12.12 12.46 17.18
C SER A 113 -10.73 12.52 16.56
N ASP A 114 -9.89 11.53 16.82
CA ASP A 114 -8.62 11.38 16.11
C ASP A 114 -8.80 10.59 14.80
N TRP A 115 -9.08 11.34 13.74
CA TRP A 115 -9.21 10.77 12.40
C TRP A 115 -7.92 10.17 11.86
N SER A 116 -6.73 10.63 12.32
CA SER A 116 -5.47 10.03 11.89
C SER A 116 -5.26 8.66 12.49
N ASP A 117 -5.54 8.52 13.78
CA ASP A 117 -5.44 7.22 14.44
C ASP A 117 -6.45 6.23 13.87
N ALA A 118 -7.68 6.68 13.60
CA ALA A 118 -8.71 5.86 12.97
C ALA A 118 -8.39 5.40 11.53
N MET A 119 -7.44 6.07 10.86
CA MET A 119 -6.95 5.71 9.52
C MET A 119 -5.69 4.83 9.56
N GLU A 120 -5.23 4.44 10.72
CA GLU A 120 -4.05 3.60 10.91
C GLU A 120 -4.41 2.23 11.46
N GLN A 121 -3.54 1.27 11.23
CA GLN A 121 -3.64 -0.08 11.76
C GLN A 121 -2.29 -0.57 12.27
N GLN A 122 -2.30 -1.66 13.04
CA GLN A 122 -1.05 -2.32 13.44
C GLN A 122 -0.33 -2.90 12.22
N ALA A 123 0.84 -2.37 11.93
CA ALA A 123 1.67 -2.77 10.81
C ALA A 123 2.62 -3.90 11.25
N LEU A 124 2.17 -5.14 11.10
CA LEU A 124 2.93 -6.34 11.43
C LEU A 124 3.52 -6.96 10.16
N ARG A 125 4.81 -7.32 10.22
CA ARG A 125 5.51 -8.03 9.18
C ARG A 125 5.94 -9.40 9.66
N THR A 126 5.59 -10.42 8.89
CA THR A 126 6.04 -11.81 9.09
C THR A 126 6.72 -12.29 7.82
N GLU A 127 7.94 -12.81 7.94
CA GLU A 127 8.68 -13.37 6.81
C GLU A 127 9.26 -14.73 7.20
N LEU A 128 8.99 -15.74 6.35
CA LEU A 128 9.53 -17.09 6.50
C LEU A 128 10.20 -17.50 5.19
N ASN A 129 11.45 -17.93 5.27
CA ASN A 129 12.19 -18.46 4.14
C ASN A 129 12.81 -19.81 4.51
N LEU A 130 12.56 -20.80 3.67
CA LEU A 130 13.17 -22.11 3.71
C LEU A 130 14.04 -22.30 2.47
N SER A 131 15.23 -22.83 2.60
CA SER A 131 16.04 -23.25 1.46
C SER A 131 16.82 -24.51 1.72
N VAL A 132 17.01 -25.28 0.66
CA VAL A 132 17.81 -26.50 0.63
C VAL A 132 18.77 -26.39 -0.54
N SER A 133 20.05 -26.61 -0.30
CA SER A 133 21.06 -26.60 -1.34
C SER A 133 22.09 -27.70 -1.09
N GLY A 134 22.65 -28.23 -2.16
CA GLY A 134 23.69 -29.26 -2.12
C GLY A 134 24.09 -29.67 -3.52
N GLY A 135 24.94 -30.71 -3.58
CA GLY A 135 25.36 -31.28 -4.85
C GLY A 135 26.27 -32.48 -4.68
N GLY A 136 26.20 -33.40 -5.64
CA GLY A 136 27.18 -34.45 -5.85
C GLY A 136 28.27 -34.02 -6.83
N LYS A 137 29.03 -35.01 -7.34
CA LYS A 137 30.13 -34.78 -8.32
C LYS A 137 29.65 -34.19 -9.64
N ALA A 138 28.45 -34.62 -10.11
CA ALA A 138 27.90 -34.23 -11.39
C ALA A 138 26.69 -33.28 -11.29
N ASN A 139 26.15 -33.08 -10.09
CA ASN A 139 24.90 -32.34 -9.92
C ASN A 139 25.01 -31.30 -8.82
N GLN A 140 24.34 -30.17 -9.01
CA GLN A 140 24.14 -29.17 -7.97
C GLN A 140 22.70 -28.67 -8.00
N TYR A 141 22.12 -28.43 -6.83
CA TYR A 141 20.75 -28.01 -6.69
C TYR A 141 20.55 -26.98 -5.60
N PHE A 142 19.57 -26.13 -5.82
CA PHE A 142 19.06 -25.17 -4.84
C PHE A 142 17.56 -25.11 -4.97
N PHE A 143 16.84 -25.29 -3.86
CA PHE A 143 15.41 -25.09 -3.75
C PHE A 143 15.12 -24.08 -2.64
N SER A 144 14.12 -23.23 -2.84
CA SER A 144 13.66 -22.36 -1.78
C SER A 144 12.15 -22.10 -1.87
N ALA A 145 11.55 -21.91 -0.70
CA ALA A 145 10.18 -21.44 -0.52
C ALA A 145 10.20 -20.23 0.42
N GLY A 146 9.44 -19.22 0.08
CA GLY A 146 9.34 -18.00 0.89
C GLY A 146 7.89 -17.56 1.05
N TYR A 147 7.57 -17.07 2.23
CA TYR A 147 6.31 -16.41 2.54
C TYR A 147 6.58 -15.07 3.21
N LEU A 148 5.90 -14.04 2.76
CA LEU A 148 5.92 -12.70 3.33
C LEU A 148 4.48 -12.23 3.52
N ASN A 149 4.16 -11.74 4.71
CA ASN A 149 2.97 -10.96 5.02
C ASN A 149 3.39 -9.67 5.70
N ASP A 150 3.13 -8.54 5.05
CA ASP A 150 3.57 -7.22 5.47
C ASP A 150 2.35 -6.27 5.48
N LYS A 151 1.80 -6.01 6.66
CA LYS A 151 0.72 -5.04 6.84
C LYS A 151 1.30 -3.64 6.87
N GLY A 152 0.72 -2.73 6.08
CA GLY A 152 1.06 -1.31 6.11
C GLY A 152 0.43 -0.59 7.32
N ILE A 153 0.93 0.60 7.63
CA ILE A 153 0.36 1.45 8.71
C ILE A 153 -0.99 2.07 8.32
N ALA A 154 -1.22 2.32 7.03
CA ALA A 154 -2.49 2.83 6.56
C ALA A 154 -3.57 1.73 6.63
N LEU A 155 -4.77 2.09 7.10
CA LEU A 155 -5.90 1.17 7.23
C LEU A 155 -6.14 0.42 5.91
N GLU A 156 -6.37 -0.90 5.97
CA GLU A 156 -6.59 -1.82 4.85
C GLU A 156 -5.43 -1.89 3.83
N SER A 157 -4.23 -1.42 4.18
CA SER A 157 -3.04 -1.61 3.34
C SER A 157 -2.24 -2.84 3.73
N GLY A 158 -1.70 -3.53 2.75
CA GLY A 158 -0.87 -4.71 3.00
C GLY A 158 -0.31 -5.35 1.74
N TYR A 159 0.69 -6.18 1.94
CA TYR A 159 1.34 -6.95 0.88
C TYR A 159 1.60 -8.38 1.36
N GLN A 160 1.19 -9.35 0.56
CA GLN A 160 1.48 -10.76 0.79
C GLN A 160 2.22 -11.32 -0.42
N ARG A 161 3.17 -12.23 -0.17
CA ARG A 161 3.87 -12.92 -1.24
C ARG A 161 4.23 -14.34 -0.82
N PHE A 162 3.93 -15.28 -1.71
CA PHE A 162 4.46 -16.63 -1.68
C PHE A 162 5.37 -16.82 -2.89
N ASN A 163 6.55 -17.42 -2.72
CA ASN A 163 7.45 -17.70 -3.83
C ASN A 163 8.15 -19.04 -3.67
N LEU A 164 8.38 -19.69 -4.81
CA LEU A 164 9.16 -20.91 -4.96
C LEU A 164 10.27 -20.67 -5.95
N ARG A 165 11.40 -21.30 -5.73
CA ARG A 165 12.52 -21.31 -6.68
C ARG A 165 13.21 -22.66 -6.69
N SER A 166 13.60 -23.11 -7.88
CA SER A 166 14.37 -24.31 -8.12
C SER A 166 15.50 -23.99 -9.10
N ASN A 167 16.72 -24.31 -8.75
CA ASN A 167 17.88 -24.24 -9.64
C ASN A 167 18.58 -25.58 -9.61
N ILE A 168 18.68 -26.23 -10.75
CA ILE A 168 19.36 -27.52 -10.91
C ILE A 168 20.33 -27.40 -12.08
N THR A 169 21.55 -27.85 -11.88
CA THR A 169 22.55 -27.96 -12.94
C THR A 169 23.17 -29.34 -12.84
N SER A 170 23.36 -30.01 -13.98
CA SER A 170 23.86 -31.37 -14.07
C SER A 170 24.85 -31.51 -15.22
N GLU A 171 25.95 -32.22 -14.97
CA GLU A 171 26.80 -32.83 -15.98
C GLU A 171 26.16 -34.15 -16.40
N ILE A 172 25.35 -34.12 -17.51
CA ILE A 172 24.57 -35.27 -17.98
C ILE A 172 25.50 -36.35 -18.51
N THR A 173 26.53 -35.95 -19.21
CA THR A 173 27.64 -36.78 -19.67
C THR A 173 28.92 -35.97 -19.59
N SER A 174 30.09 -36.59 -19.93
CA SER A 174 31.38 -35.88 -19.94
C SER A 174 31.47 -34.73 -20.96
N TRP A 175 30.58 -34.71 -21.95
CA TRP A 175 30.54 -33.70 -23.01
C TRP A 175 29.29 -32.84 -22.99
N LEU A 176 28.25 -33.20 -22.18
CA LEU A 176 26.96 -32.51 -22.13
C LEU A 176 26.60 -32.06 -20.72
N LYS A 177 26.38 -30.76 -20.54
CA LYS A 177 25.92 -30.12 -19.32
C LYS A 177 24.58 -29.46 -19.57
N GLY A 178 23.67 -29.53 -18.60
CA GLY A 178 22.37 -28.87 -18.67
C GLY A 178 21.95 -28.28 -17.37
N GLY A 179 20.99 -27.34 -17.43
CA GLY A 179 20.43 -26.75 -16.23
C GLY A 179 19.03 -26.23 -16.45
N VAL A 180 18.29 -26.21 -15.34
CA VAL A 180 16.90 -25.70 -15.29
C VAL A 180 16.78 -24.79 -14.06
N ASN A 181 16.32 -23.56 -14.27
CA ASN A 181 15.98 -22.62 -13.22
C ASN A 181 14.49 -22.28 -13.40
N LEU A 182 13.70 -22.59 -12.39
CA LEU A 182 12.28 -22.26 -12.33
C LEU A 182 12.00 -21.37 -11.14
N SER A 183 11.16 -20.37 -11.32
CA SER A 183 10.64 -19.58 -10.23
C SER A 183 9.15 -19.34 -10.40
N PHE A 184 8.46 -19.36 -9.28
CA PHE A 184 7.05 -18.98 -9.18
C PHE A 184 6.92 -17.95 -8.07
N ALA A 185 6.11 -16.92 -8.29
CA ALA A 185 5.71 -15.98 -7.26
C ALA A 185 4.22 -15.64 -7.42
N HIS A 186 3.49 -15.73 -6.31
CA HIS A 186 2.16 -15.18 -6.17
C HIS A 186 2.23 -14.03 -5.18
N SER A 187 1.75 -12.85 -5.57
CA SER A 187 1.68 -11.71 -4.67
C SER A 187 0.31 -11.05 -4.72
N MET A 188 -0.13 -10.56 -3.58
CA MET A 188 -1.35 -9.78 -3.41
C MET A 188 -1.02 -8.51 -2.64
N GLN A 189 -1.41 -7.38 -3.18
CA GLN A 189 -1.32 -6.08 -2.55
C GLN A 189 -2.71 -5.51 -2.35
N ASN A 190 -3.05 -5.17 -1.11
CA ASN A 190 -4.19 -4.36 -0.78
C ASN A 190 -3.71 -2.93 -0.55
N TYR A 191 -4.37 -1.96 -1.16
CA TYR A 191 -4.06 -0.58 -0.87
C TYR A 191 -5.34 0.27 -0.93
N PRO A 192 -5.54 1.15 0.04
CA PRO A 192 -6.60 2.14 -0.06
C PRO A 192 -6.30 3.05 -1.25
N VAL A 193 -7.35 3.49 -1.92
CA VAL A 193 -7.21 4.27 -3.16
C VAL A 193 -6.24 5.44 -2.99
N SER A 194 -5.27 5.52 -3.89
CA SER A 194 -4.23 6.55 -3.89
C SER A 194 -4.59 7.68 -4.85
N SER A 195 -5.60 8.48 -4.52
CA SER A 195 -5.80 9.77 -5.18
C SER A 195 -5.39 10.89 -4.23
N ASP A 196 -5.15 12.09 -4.75
CA ASP A 196 -4.89 13.27 -3.92
C ASP A 196 -6.15 13.77 -3.20
N SER A 197 -7.29 13.13 -3.43
CA SER A 197 -8.56 13.48 -2.84
C SER A 197 -8.64 13.03 -1.38
N LYS A 198 -9.04 13.93 -0.50
CA LYS A 198 -9.33 13.63 0.91
C LYS A 198 -10.46 12.62 1.12
N THR A 199 -11.30 12.39 0.12
CA THR A 199 -12.39 11.41 0.18
C THR A 199 -11.95 9.99 -0.16
N SER A 200 -10.72 9.79 -0.60
CA SER A 200 -10.18 8.48 -0.98
C SER A 200 -8.79 8.19 -0.43
N ASN A 201 -8.04 9.21 -0.02
CA ASN A 201 -6.71 9.06 0.53
C ASN A 201 -6.74 9.12 2.06
N VAL A 202 -6.46 8.00 2.72
CA VAL A 202 -6.51 7.86 4.19
C VAL A 202 -5.61 8.86 4.92
N ILE A 203 -4.41 9.13 4.40
CA ILE A 203 -3.47 10.05 5.02
C ILE A 203 -3.99 11.50 4.91
N THR A 204 -4.47 11.88 3.72
CA THR A 204 -5.03 13.21 3.48
C THR A 204 -6.32 13.41 4.29
N ALA A 205 -7.21 12.42 4.31
CA ALA A 205 -8.43 12.45 5.11
C ALA A 205 -8.11 12.59 6.60
N GLY A 206 -7.25 11.73 7.11
CA GLY A 206 -6.82 11.77 8.50
C GLY A 206 -6.23 13.12 8.91
N ARG A 207 -5.45 13.77 8.04
CA ARG A 207 -4.83 15.08 8.31
C ARG A 207 -5.78 16.27 8.20
N THR A 208 -6.78 16.20 7.35
CA THR A 208 -7.64 17.35 7.03
C THR A 208 -8.95 17.36 7.80
N MET A 209 -9.36 16.22 8.36
CA MET A 209 -10.59 16.15 9.15
C MET A 209 -10.38 16.71 10.54
N PRO A 210 -11.11 17.76 10.94
CA PRO A 210 -11.04 18.27 12.32
C PRO A 210 -11.77 17.34 13.29
N GLY A 211 -11.26 17.26 14.51
CA GLY A 211 -11.75 16.35 15.56
C GLY A 211 -13.18 16.62 16.03
N PHE A 212 -13.70 17.82 15.82
CA PHE A 212 -15.09 18.13 16.15
C PHE A 212 -16.12 17.49 15.19
N TYR A 213 -15.71 16.97 14.02
CA TYR A 213 -16.53 16.05 13.25
C TYR A 213 -16.34 14.63 13.80
N PRO A 214 -17.37 14.02 14.38
CA PRO A 214 -17.22 12.72 14.99
C PRO A 214 -17.08 11.61 13.94
N ILE A 215 -16.40 10.52 14.32
CA ILE A 215 -16.33 9.27 13.50
C ILE A 215 -17.63 8.48 13.65
N TYR A 216 -18.20 8.50 14.84
CA TYR A 216 -19.47 7.83 15.17
C TYR A 216 -20.52 8.86 15.53
N GLU A 217 -21.81 8.56 15.27
CA GLU A 217 -22.89 9.44 15.65
C GLU A 217 -22.93 9.66 17.18
N MET A 218 -23.17 10.91 17.57
CA MET A 218 -23.13 11.33 18.96
C MET A 218 -24.53 11.75 19.45
N ASN A 219 -24.84 11.39 20.66
CA ASN A 219 -25.96 11.97 21.42
C ASN A 219 -25.59 13.38 21.92
N ALA A 220 -26.60 14.13 22.33
CA ALA A 220 -26.41 15.49 22.85
C ALA A 220 -25.56 15.57 24.14
N ASP A 221 -25.46 14.47 24.86
CA ASP A 221 -24.64 14.34 26.09
C ASP A 221 -23.19 13.92 25.80
N GLY A 222 -22.84 13.67 24.52
CA GLY A 222 -21.51 13.23 24.11
C GLY A 222 -21.30 11.72 24.15
N SER A 223 -22.33 10.92 24.44
CA SER A 223 -22.27 9.47 24.30
C SER A 223 -22.44 9.03 22.84
N TYR A 224 -21.91 7.84 22.48
CA TYR A 224 -22.11 7.27 21.17
C TYR A 224 -23.55 6.78 20.98
N LYS A 225 -24.12 7.02 19.80
CA LYS A 225 -25.37 6.37 19.41
C LYS A 225 -25.12 4.91 19.03
N LEU A 226 -26.05 4.05 19.43
CA LEU A 226 -25.99 2.62 19.17
C LEU A 226 -27.10 2.23 18.20
N ASP A 227 -26.81 1.22 17.35
CA ASP A 227 -27.81 0.52 16.57
C ASP A 227 -28.61 -0.48 17.43
N ASP A 228 -29.60 -1.15 16.84
CA ASP A 228 -30.44 -2.14 17.53
C ASP A 228 -29.64 -3.36 18.04
N SER A 229 -28.42 -3.56 17.56
CA SER A 229 -27.51 -4.63 17.98
C SER A 229 -26.49 -4.16 19.02
N GLY A 230 -26.52 -2.89 19.42
CA GLY A 230 -25.59 -2.30 20.40
C GLY A 230 -24.25 -1.87 19.82
N ASN A 231 -24.09 -1.78 18.50
CA ASN A 231 -22.87 -1.27 17.87
C ASN A 231 -22.93 0.24 17.67
N TRP A 232 -21.78 0.88 17.68
CA TRP A 232 -21.67 2.31 17.36
C TRP A 232 -22.05 2.56 15.90
N ILE A 233 -22.89 3.57 15.67
CA ILE A 233 -23.32 4.00 14.34
C ILE A 233 -22.28 4.96 13.77
N TYR A 234 -21.73 4.68 12.59
CA TYR A 234 -20.80 5.59 11.92
C TYR A 234 -21.48 6.88 11.46
N ASP A 235 -20.85 8.03 11.72
CA ASP A 235 -21.32 9.34 11.27
C ASP A 235 -20.79 9.65 9.87
N PHE A 236 -21.66 9.58 8.87
CA PHE A 236 -21.32 10.00 7.51
C PHE A 236 -21.36 11.51 7.30
N GLY A 237 -21.86 12.26 8.28
CA GLY A 237 -21.80 13.71 8.28
C GLY A 237 -22.50 14.36 7.09
N SER A 238 -23.70 13.91 6.74
CA SER A 238 -24.54 14.51 5.67
C SER A 238 -24.80 16.00 5.91
N TYR A 239 -24.76 16.42 7.17
CA TYR A 239 -24.91 17.80 7.62
C TYR A 239 -23.67 18.67 7.40
N ARG A 240 -22.50 18.09 7.18
CA ARG A 240 -21.22 18.83 7.07
C ARG A 240 -21.22 19.79 5.89
N PRO A 241 -20.63 20.99 6.03
CA PRO A 241 -20.52 21.92 4.92
C PRO A 241 -19.81 21.32 3.71
N SER A 242 -20.10 21.83 2.53
CA SER A 242 -19.44 21.42 1.28
C SER A 242 -17.91 21.50 1.44
N GLY A 243 -17.22 20.48 0.96
CA GLY A 243 -15.77 20.38 1.11
C GLY A 243 -15.27 19.77 2.43
N SER A 244 -16.16 19.46 3.39
CA SER A 244 -15.83 18.85 4.69
C SER A 244 -16.17 17.37 4.75
N MET A 245 -15.99 16.64 3.63
CA MET A 245 -16.26 15.19 3.52
C MET A 245 -17.70 14.81 3.92
N ALA A 246 -18.69 15.64 3.50
CA ALA A 246 -20.10 15.29 3.66
C ALA A 246 -20.39 13.96 2.95
N ASN A 247 -21.18 13.09 3.61
CA ASN A 247 -21.50 11.72 3.19
C ASN A 247 -20.32 10.74 3.13
N TRP A 248 -19.16 11.07 3.71
CA TRP A 248 -17.98 10.21 3.72
C TRP A 248 -17.54 9.85 5.15
N ASN A 249 -17.20 8.56 5.34
CA ASN A 249 -16.54 8.04 6.54
C ASN A 249 -15.63 6.89 6.11
N LEU A 250 -14.34 7.17 5.90
CA LEU A 250 -13.38 6.18 5.42
C LEU A 250 -13.17 5.02 6.42
N PRO A 251 -13.06 5.22 7.74
CA PRO A 251 -13.05 4.12 8.71
C PRO A 251 -14.22 3.14 8.57
N ALA A 252 -15.39 3.63 8.14
CA ALA A 252 -16.57 2.80 7.93
C ALA A 252 -16.57 2.05 6.60
N THR A 253 -16.05 2.66 5.54
CA THR A 253 -16.17 2.12 4.18
C THR A 253 -15.00 1.26 3.76
N LEU A 254 -13.76 1.62 4.13
CA LEU A 254 -12.55 0.91 3.72
C LEU A 254 -12.53 -0.58 4.08
N PRO A 255 -12.99 -1.03 5.28
CA PRO A 255 -13.04 -2.47 5.58
C PRO A 255 -14.05 -3.25 4.71
N LEU A 256 -15.01 -2.57 4.09
CA LEU A 256 -16.01 -3.16 3.20
C LEU A 256 -15.62 -3.06 1.73
N ASP A 257 -14.76 -2.12 1.39
CA ASP A 257 -14.26 -1.91 0.05
C ASP A 257 -13.05 -2.83 -0.21
N LYS A 258 -12.75 -3.08 -1.48
CA LYS A 258 -11.54 -3.82 -1.86
C LYS A 258 -10.81 -3.08 -2.96
N SER A 259 -9.51 -2.97 -2.80
CA SER A 259 -8.60 -2.52 -3.84
C SER A 259 -7.41 -3.46 -3.84
N GLU A 260 -7.51 -4.52 -4.65
CA GLU A 260 -6.58 -5.64 -4.67
C GLU A 260 -5.78 -5.63 -5.99
N ARG A 261 -4.49 -5.91 -5.87
CA ARG A 261 -3.57 -6.09 -7.00
C ARG A 261 -2.89 -7.43 -6.81
N MET A 262 -3.26 -8.41 -7.64
CA MET A 262 -2.71 -9.75 -7.62
C MET A 262 -1.77 -9.94 -8.80
N LYS A 263 -0.62 -10.55 -8.56
CA LYS A 263 0.36 -10.88 -9.60
C LYS A 263 0.82 -12.32 -9.43
N ASP A 264 0.60 -13.13 -10.47
CA ASP A 264 1.20 -14.45 -10.62
C ASP A 264 2.33 -14.36 -11.64
N GLU A 265 3.51 -14.84 -11.27
CA GLU A 265 4.69 -14.81 -12.10
C GLU A 265 5.35 -16.20 -12.14
N VAL A 266 5.53 -16.73 -13.35
CA VAL A 266 6.29 -17.95 -13.60
C VAL A 266 7.43 -17.62 -14.53
N SER A 267 8.66 -17.86 -14.09
CA SER A 267 9.84 -17.69 -14.92
C SER A 267 10.58 -19.00 -15.04
N GLY A 268 10.98 -19.37 -16.27
CA GLY A 268 11.77 -20.54 -16.57
C GLY A 268 13.00 -20.20 -17.39
N ARG A 269 14.12 -20.80 -17.03
CA ARG A 269 15.37 -20.71 -17.77
C ARG A 269 15.97 -22.07 -17.88
N THR A 270 16.21 -22.53 -19.12
CA THR A 270 16.84 -23.82 -19.39
C THR A 270 18.03 -23.61 -20.28
N PHE A 271 19.04 -24.44 -20.14
CA PHE A 271 20.17 -24.47 -21.05
C PHE A 271 20.73 -25.88 -21.23
N LEU A 272 21.29 -26.12 -22.41
CA LEU A 272 22.16 -27.24 -22.70
C LEU A 272 23.47 -26.69 -23.28
N GLU A 273 24.59 -27.20 -22.79
CA GLU A 273 25.93 -26.86 -23.23
C GLU A 273 26.69 -28.15 -23.60
N ALA A 274 27.06 -28.27 -24.86
CA ALA A 274 27.77 -29.40 -25.40
C ALA A 274 29.24 -29.01 -25.72
N THR A 275 30.21 -29.77 -25.24
CA THR A 275 31.59 -29.69 -25.67
C THR A 275 31.74 -30.62 -26.89
N ILE A 276 31.81 -30.05 -28.10
CA ILE A 276 31.85 -30.77 -29.35
C ILE A 276 33.20 -31.41 -29.59
N ILE A 277 34.25 -30.61 -29.41
CA ILE A 277 35.66 -31.01 -29.38
C ILE A 277 36.39 -30.13 -28.34
N GLU A 278 37.62 -30.43 -28.04
CA GLU A 278 38.43 -29.59 -27.17
C GLU A 278 38.48 -28.14 -27.65
N GLY A 279 38.08 -27.20 -26.78
CA GLY A 279 37.99 -25.77 -27.09
C GLY A 279 36.69 -25.33 -27.76
N LEU A 280 35.90 -26.22 -28.43
CA LEU A 280 34.68 -25.87 -29.11
C LEU A 280 33.45 -26.26 -28.30
N LYS A 281 32.66 -25.27 -27.88
CA LYS A 281 31.39 -25.45 -27.14
C LYS A 281 30.25 -24.86 -27.89
N PHE A 282 29.10 -25.54 -27.82
CA PHE A 282 27.78 -25.02 -28.25
C PHE A 282 26.88 -24.96 -27.05
N LYS A 283 26.25 -23.80 -26.85
CA LYS A 283 25.27 -23.58 -25.79
C LYS A 283 23.97 -23.08 -26.39
N THR A 284 22.87 -23.78 -26.09
CA THR A 284 21.51 -23.30 -26.36
C THR A 284 20.81 -23.00 -25.05
N SER A 285 20.07 -21.90 -24.97
CA SER A 285 19.28 -21.56 -23.78
C SER A 285 17.94 -20.97 -24.17
N PHE A 286 16.92 -21.43 -23.48
CA PHE A 286 15.54 -20.93 -23.61
C PHE A 286 15.09 -20.37 -22.29
N ASN A 287 14.57 -19.12 -22.34
CA ASN A 287 14.05 -18.40 -21.19
C ASN A 287 12.63 -17.98 -21.50
N PHE A 288 11.76 -18.04 -20.49
CA PHE A 288 10.40 -17.47 -20.59
C PHE A 288 9.97 -16.83 -19.29
N ASP A 289 9.12 -15.82 -19.40
CA ASP A 289 8.43 -15.16 -18.30
C ASP A 289 6.94 -15.07 -18.64
N LEU A 290 6.09 -15.60 -17.77
CA LEU A 290 4.65 -15.50 -17.82
C LEU A 290 4.17 -14.71 -16.61
N ILE A 291 3.50 -13.59 -16.84
CA ILE A 291 2.95 -12.73 -15.81
C ILE A 291 1.45 -12.60 -16.04
N ASN A 292 0.65 -12.96 -15.03
CA ASN A 292 -0.75 -12.60 -14.94
C ASN A 292 -0.92 -11.52 -13.88
N TYR A 293 -1.47 -10.39 -14.27
CA TYR A 293 -1.75 -9.27 -13.39
C TYR A 293 -3.26 -9.04 -13.33
N ASN A 294 -3.84 -9.15 -12.14
CA ASN A 294 -5.26 -8.95 -11.88
C ASN A 294 -5.44 -7.78 -10.92
N THR A 295 -6.34 -6.87 -11.28
CA THR A 295 -6.81 -5.84 -10.37
C THR A 295 -8.29 -6.06 -10.05
N LEU A 296 -8.66 -5.84 -8.81
CA LEU A 296 -10.03 -5.82 -8.35
C LEU A 296 -10.24 -4.55 -7.54
N ASP A 297 -11.12 -3.69 -8.01
CA ASP A 297 -11.62 -2.56 -7.25
C ASP A 297 -13.13 -2.80 -7.02
N TYR A 298 -13.52 -2.92 -5.75
CA TYR A 298 -14.89 -3.13 -5.32
C TYR A 298 -15.26 -2.06 -4.32
N THR A 299 -16.36 -1.37 -4.59
CA THR A 299 -16.95 -0.36 -3.71
C THR A 299 -18.27 -0.91 -3.15
N ASN A 300 -18.39 -0.94 -1.84
CA ASN A 300 -19.51 -1.56 -1.16
C ASN A 300 -20.83 -0.80 -1.41
N PRO A 301 -21.95 -1.52 -1.57
CA PRO A 301 -23.28 -0.90 -1.75
C PRO A 301 -24.01 -0.57 -0.44
N LYS A 302 -23.39 -0.86 0.72
CA LYS A 302 -24.09 -0.80 2.02
C LYS A 302 -23.94 0.54 2.71
N LEU A 303 -22.74 1.13 2.64
CA LEU A 303 -22.39 2.35 3.36
C LEU A 303 -21.70 3.36 2.44
N GLY A 304 -21.77 4.63 2.83
CA GLY A 304 -21.11 5.72 2.13
C GLY A 304 -21.80 6.14 0.82
N PRO A 305 -21.16 6.97 0.00
CA PRO A 305 -21.77 7.56 -1.21
C PRO A 305 -22.17 6.52 -2.26
N ALA A 306 -21.49 5.39 -2.33
CA ALA A 306 -21.79 4.35 -3.31
C ALA A 306 -23.08 3.58 -3.01
N LYS A 307 -23.67 3.73 -1.81
CA LYS A 307 -24.96 3.13 -1.44
C LYS A 307 -26.08 3.56 -2.40
N GLU A 308 -26.08 4.82 -2.81
CA GLU A 308 -27.12 5.37 -3.70
C GLU A 308 -27.06 4.76 -5.11
N ASN A 309 -25.87 4.34 -5.55
CA ASN A 309 -25.64 3.75 -6.87
C ASN A 309 -25.53 2.22 -6.85
N GLY A 310 -25.79 1.57 -5.70
CA GLY A 310 -25.70 0.11 -5.57
C GLY A 310 -24.27 -0.44 -5.55
N GLY A 311 -23.28 0.41 -5.25
CA GLY A 311 -21.85 0.03 -5.25
C GLY A 311 -21.24 -0.06 -6.63
N GLY A 312 -20.05 -0.66 -6.70
CA GLY A 312 -19.32 -0.80 -7.98
C GLY A 312 -18.31 -1.92 -7.95
N VAL A 313 -18.02 -2.49 -9.11
CA VAL A 313 -16.93 -3.44 -9.30
C VAL A 313 -16.20 -3.16 -10.60
N SER A 314 -14.88 -3.11 -10.52
CA SER A 314 -14.01 -3.06 -11.70
C SER A 314 -12.97 -4.18 -11.58
N ARG A 315 -12.79 -4.91 -12.66
CA ARG A 315 -11.78 -5.97 -12.73
C ARG A 315 -11.00 -5.86 -14.03
N LEU A 316 -9.69 -5.80 -13.92
CA LEU A 316 -8.78 -5.81 -15.06
C LEU A 316 -7.86 -7.04 -14.94
N ASN A 317 -7.69 -7.74 -16.05
CA ASN A 317 -6.76 -8.86 -16.17
C ASN A 317 -5.81 -8.59 -17.34
N THR A 318 -4.50 -8.65 -17.06
CA THR A 318 -3.46 -8.50 -18.08
C THR A 318 -2.54 -9.71 -18.01
N ARG A 319 -2.33 -10.36 -19.14
CA ARG A 319 -1.40 -11.48 -19.29
C ARG A 319 -0.26 -11.07 -20.21
N THR A 320 0.95 -11.23 -19.74
CA THR A 320 2.16 -11.00 -20.53
C THR A 320 2.94 -12.29 -20.60
N PHE A 321 3.33 -12.68 -21.81
CA PHE A 321 4.24 -13.79 -22.05
C PHE A 321 5.41 -13.29 -22.90
N SER A 322 6.62 -13.49 -22.40
CA SER A 322 7.84 -13.18 -23.11
C SER A 322 8.77 -14.38 -23.10
N TRP A 323 9.57 -14.53 -24.14
CA TRP A 323 10.55 -15.58 -24.25
C TRP A 323 11.79 -15.10 -25.00
N THR A 324 12.90 -15.77 -24.72
CA THR A 324 14.16 -15.53 -25.44
C THR A 324 14.86 -16.86 -25.68
N TRP A 325 15.30 -17.08 -26.88
CA TRP A 325 16.08 -18.24 -27.27
C TRP A 325 17.46 -17.82 -27.79
N ASN A 326 18.50 -18.26 -27.09
CA ASN A 326 19.90 -17.95 -27.40
C ASN A 326 20.64 -19.21 -27.84
N ASN A 327 21.43 -19.10 -28.91
CA ASN A 327 22.36 -20.12 -29.37
C ASN A 327 23.73 -19.48 -29.52
N ILE A 328 24.72 -20.04 -28.83
CA ILE A 328 26.07 -19.49 -28.75
C ILE A 328 27.07 -20.60 -29.05
N VAL A 329 27.99 -20.33 -29.97
CA VAL A 329 29.17 -21.14 -30.25
C VAL A 329 30.39 -20.39 -29.69
N THR A 330 31.22 -21.05 -28.92
CA THR A 330 32.46 -20.49 -28.43
C THR A 330 33.62 -21.43 -28.82
N TYR A 331 34.71 -20.86 -29.35
CA TYR A 331 35.94 -21.57 -29.62
C TYR A 331 37.07 -20.90 -28.86
N ASP A 332 37.71 -21.66 -27.99
CA ASP A 332 38.83 -21.23 -27.13
C ASP A 332 40.02 -22.15 -27.35
N LYS A 333 41.12 -21.62 -27.89
CA LYS A 333 42.30 -22.39 -28.23
C LYS A 333 43.58 -21.59 -28.04
N THR A 334 44.56 -22.21 -27.39
CA THR A 334 45.94 -21.70 -27.30
C THR A 334 46.82 -22.43 -28.30
N ILE A 335 47.48 -21.67 -29.18
CA ILE A 335 48.43 -22.19 -30.18
C ILE A 335 49.77 -21.49 -29.99
N GLY A 336 50.74 -22.16 -29.45
CA GLY A 336 52.03 -21.57 -29.06
C GLY A 336 51.81 -20.51 -27.96
N GLU A 337 52.27 -19.28 -28.23
CA GLU A 337 52.09 -18.14 -27.31
C GLU A 337 50.79 -17.34 -27.54
N HIS A 338 49.97 -17.73 -28.52
CA HIS A 338 48.75 -17.01 -28.91
C HIS A 338 47.52 -17.72 -28.35
N HIS A 339 46.65 -16.94 -27.69
CA HIS A 339 45.35 -17.39 -27.21
C HIS A 339 44.23 -16.77 -28.05
N PHE A 340 43.38 -17.63 -28.64
CA PHE A 340 42.27 -17.27 -29.46
C PHE A 340 40.96 -17.59 -28.72
N ASN A 341 40.09 -16.59 -28.55
CA ASN A 341 38.72 -16.76 -28.08
C ASN A 341 37.77 -16.14 -29.10
N VAL A 342 36.94 -16.97 -29.71
CA VAL A 342 35.95 -16.55 -30.72
C VAL A 342 34.58 -16.94 -30.26
N LEU A 343 33.64 -16.00 -30.34
CA LEU A 343 32.26 -16.21 -29.99
C LEU A 343 31.36 -15.78 -31.18
N ALA A 344 30.44 -16.65 -31.51
CA ALA A 344 29.32 -16.32 -32.46
C ALA A 344 28.01 -16.71 -31.77
N GLY A 345 26.97 -15.88 -31.93
CA GLY A 345 25.69 -16.12 -31.27
C GLY A 345 24.52 -15.60 -32.07
N MET A 346 23.36 -16.23 -31.81
CA MET A 346 22.04 -15.83 -32.35
C MET A 346 21.07 -15.71 -31.16
N GLU A 347 20.29 -14.67 -31.17
CA GLU A 347 19.19 -14.45 -30.21
C GLU A 347 17.87 -14.23 -30.95
N SER A 348 16.81 -14.86 -30.46
CA SER A 348 15.44 -14.66 -30.91
C SER A 348 14.52 -14.40 -29.72
N TYR A 349 13.60 -13.49 -29.86
CA TYR A 349 12.65 -13.11 -28.80
C TYR A 349 11.28 -12.74 -29.36
#